data_5e5e661ca25dd911a5091eccf040faf1
#
_entry.id   5e5e661ca25dd911a5091eccf040faf1
#
_cell.length_a   1.000
_cell.length_b   1.000
_cell.length_c   1.000
_cell.angle_alpha   90.00
_cell.angle_beta   90.00
_cell.angle_gamma   90.00
#
_symmetry.space_group_name_H-M   'P 1'
#
loop_
_entity.id
_entity.type
_entity.pdbx_description
1 polymer ?
#
loop_
_entity_poly.entity_id
_entity_poly.type
_entity_poly.pdbx_seq_one_letter_code
_entity_poly.pdbx_strand_id
1 'polypeptide(L)'
;MTEKSKKMYESTKQMLLERGVKLEDLAELVVDSQKKHSPNITFEIALHNVDSVLKKREVQNAVMTGIAIDILAEKKAFPEPLQGILERDEGLYGIDEAIAVAIANCYGSIAISNFGYLDIKKPGIIGDFNDKQKKPGEVHTFLDDLLCGIVAAACSRYAHNSAE
;
A
#
# COMPACT_ATOMS: atom_id res chain seq x y z
N MET A 1 -3.24 3.74 22.36
CA MET A 1 -2.43 4.49 21.37
C MET A 1 -2.08 5.84 21.98
N THR A 2 -0.81 6.25 21.94
CA THR A 2 -0.39 7.57 22.44
C THR A 2 -0.89 8.68 21.50
N GLU A 3 -0.98 9.93 22.01
CA GLU A 3 -1.39 11.08 21.18
C GLU A 3 -0.51 11.24 19.91
N LYS A 4 0.81 11.07 20.07
CA LYS A 4 1.75 11.08 18.93
C LYS A 4 1.43 9.99 17.91
N SER A 5 1.13 8.77 18.37
CA SER A 5 0.79 7.64 17.50
C SER A 5 -0.53 7.86 16.76
N LYS A 6 -1.51 8.47 17.44
CA LYS A 6 -2.79 8.84 16.84
C LYS A 6 -2.61 9.88 15.74
N LYS A 7 -1.82 10.92 15.98
CA LYS A 7 -1.52 11.94 14.98
C LYS A 7 -0.85 11.34 13.73
N MET A 8 0.12 10.45 13.88
CA MET A 8 0.76 9.77 12.76
C MET A 8 -0.22 8.91 11.96
N TYR A 9 -1.08 8.16 12.65
CA TYR A 9 -2.11 7.34 12.03
C TYR A 9 -3.10 8.19 11.19
N GLU A 10 -3.62 9.27 11.77
CA GLU A 10 -4.52 10.17 11.05
C GLU A 10 -3.83 10.86 9.85
N SER A 11 -2.57 11.27 10.01
CA SER A 11 -1.78 11.84 8.91
C SER A 11 -1.59 10.83 7.77
N THR A 12 -1.31 9.57 8.09
CA THR A 12 -1.14 8.51 7.09
C THR A 12 -2.43 8.28 6.29
N LYS A 13 -3.57 8.20 6.99
CA LYS A 13 -4.88 8.06 6.33
C LYS A 13 -5.22 9.26 5.45
N GLN A 14 -4.92 10.46 5.94
CA GLN A 14 -5.16 11.69 5.20
C GLN A 14 -4.33 11.73 3.91
N MET A 15 -3.05 11.37 3.97
CA MET A 15 -2.20 11.29 2.79
C MET A 15 -2.71 10.27 1.76
N LEU A 16 -3.17 9.10 2.19
CA LEU A 16 -3.81 8.12 1.31
C LEU A 16 -5.07 8.72 0.65
N LEU A 17 -5.93 9.35 1.43
CA LEU A 17 -7.16 9.97 0.94
C LEU A 17 -6.89 11.08 -0.08
N GLU A 18 -5.89 11.92 0.16
CA GLU A 18 -5.46 12.99 -0.76
C GLU A 18 -4.92 12.43 -2.09
N ARG A 19 -4.39 11.22 -2.08
CA ARG A 19 -4.01 10.48 -3.30
C ARG A 19 -5.20 9.74 -3.94
N GLY A 20 -6.40 9.84 -3.37
CA GLY A 20 -7.60 9.21 -3.90
C GLY A 20 -7.81 7.76 -3.43
N VAL A 21 -7.13 7.33 -2.36
CA VAL A 21 -7.25 5.98 -1.80
C VAL A 21 -8.12 6.01 -0.54
N LYS A 22 -9.21 5.26 -0.53
CA LYS A 22 -10.02 5.02 0.66
C LYS A 22 -9.66 3.66 1.25
N LEU A 23 -9.80 3.51 2.56
CA LEU A 23 -9.55 2.23 3.23
C LEU A 23 -10.52 1.15 2.75
N GLU A 24 -11.71 1.55 2.35
CA GLU A 24 -12.74 0.70 1.78
C GLU A 24 -12.29 0.03 0.48
N ASP A 25 -11.59 0.76 -0.39
CA ASP A 25 -11.03 0.22 -1.64
C ASP A 25 -10.02 -0.91 -1.36
N LEU A 26 -9.21 -0.74 -0.31
CA LEU A 26 -8.24 -1.76 0.11
C LEU A 26 -8.93 -2.95 0.79
N ALA A 27 -9.99 -2.70 1.54
CA ALA A 27 -10.78 -3.77 2.17
C ALA A 27 -11.45 -4.68 1.13
N GLU A 28 -11.97 -4.12 0.03
CA GLU A 28 -12.50 -4.91 -1.08
C GLU A 28 -11.44 -5.85 -1.66
N LEU A 29 -10.22 -5.36 -1.88
CA LEU A 29 -9.11 -6.19 -2.36
C LEU A 29 -8.71 -7.30 -1.37
N VAL A 30 -8.80 -7.05 -0.07
CA VAL A 30 -8.57 -8.08 0.96
C VAL A 30 -9.65 -9.16 0.87
N VAL A 31 -10.93 -8.78 0.75
CA VAL A 31 -12.04 -9.74 0.57
C VAL A 31 -11.80 -10.59 -0.67
N ASP A 32 -11.52 -9.97 -1.81
CA ASP A 32 -11.32 -10.68 -3.08
C ASP A 32 -10.13 -11.66 -3.01
N SER A 33 -9.04 -11.24 -2.36
CA SER A 33 -7.85 -12.06 -2.18
C SER A 33 -8.08 -13.25 -1.25
N GLN A 34 -8.91 -13.09 -0.21
CA GLN A 34 -9.10 -14.11 0.83
C GLN A 34 -10.31 -15.02 0.60
N LYS A 35 -11.30 -14.59 -0.16
CA LYS A 35 -12.58 -15.29 -0.33
C LYS A 35 -12.45 -16.74 -0.77
N LYS A 36 -11.43 -17.09 -1.55
CA LYS A 36 -11.17 -18.47 -2.00
C LYS A 36 -10.71 -19.40 -0.87
N HIS A 37 -10.03 -18.84 0.12
CA HIS A 37 -9.44 -19.58 1.25
C HIS A 37 -10.31 -19.49 2.51
N SER A 38 -11.04 -18.40 2.64
CA SER A 38 -11.89 -18.09 3.79
C SER A 38 -13.23 -17.54 3.32
N PRO A 39 -14.21 -18.41 2.97
CA PRO A 39 -15.51 -17.98 2.44
C PRO A 39 -16.30 -17.05 3.39
N ASN A 40 -15.99 -17.09 4.68
CA ASN A 40 -16.68 -16.33 5.72
C ASN A 40 -16.08 -14.93 5.96
N ILE A 41 -15.07 -14.51 5.21
CA ILE A 41 -14.55 -13.15 5.33
C ILE A 41 -15.63 -12.14 4.92
N THR A 42 -15.86 -11.15 5.78
CA THR A 42 -16.77 -10.04 5.47
C THR A 42 -15.98 -8.78 5.18
N PHE A 43 -16.64 -7.81 4.56
CA PHE A 43 -16.06 -6.50 4.30
C PHE A 43 -15.61 -5.80 5.60
N GLU A 44 -16.42 -5.88 6.66
CA GLU A 44 -16.12 -5.27 7.95
C GLU A 44 -14.87 -5.88 8.59
N ILE A 45 -14.70 -7.21 8.47
CA ILE A 45 -13.50 -7.91 8.94
C ILE A 45 -12.28 -7.45 8.14
N ALA A 46 -12.40 -7.35 6.82
CA ALA A 46 -11.33 -6.88 5.95
C ALA A 46 -10.94 -5.44 6.28
N LEU A 47 -11.90 -4.54 6.41
CA LEU A 47 -11.69 -3.14 6.76
C LEU A 47 -11.01 -3.00 8.12
N HIS A 48 -11.42 -3.78 9.13
CA HIS A 48 -10.76 -3.81 10.43
C HIS A 48 -9.29 -4.25 10.32
N ASN A 49 -8.97 -5.21 9.45
CA ASN A 49 -7.60 -5.66 9.25
C ASN A 49 -6.74 -4.61 8.54
N VAL A 50 -7.26 -3.94 7.50
CA VAL A 50 -6.60 -2.79 6.85
C VAL A 50 -6.31 -1.67 7.85
N ASP A 51 -7.32 -1.27 8.61
CA ASP A 51 -7.20 -0.24 9.65
C ASP A 51 -6.15 -0.60 10.71
N SER A 52 -6.12 -1.86 11.13
CA SER A 52 -5.15 -2.36 12.10
C SER A 52 -3.72 -2.35 11.58
N VAL A 53 -3.51 -2.65 10.31
CA VAL A 53 -2.21 -2.58 9.63
C VAL A 53 -1.69 -1.14 9.66
N LEU A 54 -2.52 -0.16 9.35
CA LEU A 54 -2.16 1.26 9.33
C LEU A 54 -1.88 1.85 10.72
N LYS A 55 -2.27 1.17 11.81
CA LYS A 55 -1.91 1.58 13.18
C LYS A 55 -0.47 1.24 13.55
N LYS A 56 0.22 0.40 12.76
CA LYS A 56 1.61 0.03 13.00
C LYS A 56 2.55 1.15 12.53
N ARG A 57 3.47 1.56 13.42
CA ARG A 57 4.36 2.70 13.16
C ARG A 57 5.25 2.50 11.92
N GLU A 58 5.76 1.31 11.74
CA GLU A 58 6.60 0.95 10.60
C GLU A 58 5.85 1.10 9.27
N VAL A 59 4.58 0.69 9.26
CA VAL A 59 3.69 0.86 8.10
C VAL A 59 3.43 2.34 7.82
N GLN A 60 3.13 3.12 8.87
CA GLN A 60 2.93 4.57 8.74
C GLN A 60 4.14 5.26 8.13
N ASN A 61 5.34 4.94 8.62
CA ASN A 61 6.59 5.51 8.10
C ASN A 61 6.80 5.16 6.63
N ALA A 62 6.59 3.90 6.25
CA ALA A 62 6.74 3.46 4.86
C ALA A 62 5.74 4.17 3.93
N VAL A 63 4.46 4.20 4.31
CA VAL A 63 3.39 4.83 3.51
C VAL A 63 3.64 6.33 3.34
N MET A 64 3.89 7.06 4.42
CA MET A 64 4.14 8.50 4.35
C MET A 64 5.39 8.82 3.53
N THR A 65 6.46 8.01 3.66
CA THR A 65 7.71 8.22 2.93
C THR A 65 7.50 8.03 1.43
N GLY A 66 6.89 6.92 1.00
CA GLY A 66 6.67 6.66 -0.42
C GLY A 66 5.75 7.69 -1.07
N ILE A 67 4.62 8.04 -0.42
CA ILE A 67 3.72 9.08 -0.93
C ILE A 67 4.44 10.45 -1.03
N ALA A 68 5.28 10.79 -0.04
CA ALA A 68 6.03 12.03 -0.07
C ALA A 68 7.02 12.08 -1.25
N ILE A 69 7.66 10.96 -1.58
CA ILE A 69 8.56 10.86 -2.73
C ILE A 69 7.77 11.07 -4.04
N ASP A 70 6.63 10.42 -4.21
CA ASP A 70 5.77 10.60 -5.38
C ASP A 70 5.36 12.07 -5.56
N ILE A 71 4.92 12.74 -4.48
CA ILE A 71 4.54 14.15 -4.49
C ILE A 71 5.73 15.06 -4.85
N LEU A 72 6.92 14.78 -4.33
CA LEU A 72 8.12 15.53 -4.64
C LEU A 72 8.56 15.32 -6.09
N ALA A 73 8.41 14.12 -6.63
CA ALA A 73 8.67 13.86 -8.05
C ALA A 73 7.73 14.63 -8.96
N GLU A 74 6.43 14.72 -8.63
CA GLU A 74 5.48 15.60 -9.35
C GLU A 74 5.91 17.07 -9.35
N LYS A 75 6.53 17.53 -8.26
CA LYS A 75 7.06 18.90 -8.11
C LYS A 75 8.43 19.10 -8.73
N LYS A 76 9.00 18.11 -9.43
CA LYS A 76 10.35 18.15 -10.00
C LYS A 76 11.44 18.49 -8.98
N ALA A 77 11.33 17.93 -7.78
CA ALA A 77 12.19 18.28 -6.65
C ALA A 77 13.45 17.42 -6.50
N PHE A 78 13.66 16.43 -7.36
CA PHE A 78 14.82 15.56 -7.32
C PHE A 78 15.88 15.95 -8.36
N PRO A 79 17.18 15.69 -8.10
CA PRO A 79 18.21 15.83 -9.10
C PRO A 79 18.12 14.74 -10.17
N GLU A 80 18.56 15.07 -11.40
CA GLU A 80 18.74 14.04 -12.43
C GLU A 80 19.96 13.14 -12.11
N PRO A 81 19.92 11.83 -12.44
CA PRO A 81 18.87 11.14 -13.21
C PRO A 81 17.69 10.63 -12.38
N LEU A 82 17.67 10.81 -11.05
CA LEU A 82 16.64 10.26 -10.16
C LEU A 82 15.25 10.81 -10.50
N GLN A 83 15.15 12.09 -10.83
CA GLN A 83 13.87 12.70 -11.23
C GLN A 83 13.23 11.95 -12.39
N GLY A 84 13.99 11.71 -13.45
CA GLY A 84 13.50 10.98 -14.62
C GLY A 84 13.14 9.51 -14.33
N ILE A 85 13.89 8.84 -13.44
CA ILE A 85 13.60 7.46 -13.01
C ILE A 85 12.23 7.39 -12.33
N LEU A 86 11.97 8.29 -11.37
CA LEU A 86 10.71 8.34 -10.63
C LEU A 86 9.51 8.68 -11.53
N GLU A 87 9.66 9.64 -12.43
CA GLU A 87 8.57 10.05 -13.34
C GLU A 87 8.18 8.96 -14.34
N ARG A 88 9.17 8.19 -14.81
CA ARG A 88 8.91 7.10 -15.75
C ARG A 88 8.48 5.81 -15.08
N ASP A 89 8.59 5.74 -13.74
CA ASP A 89 8.38 4.51 -13.00
C ASP A 89 9.26 3.41 -13.61
N GLU A 90 10.58 3.66 -13.57
CA GLU A 90 11.54 2.84 -14.31
C GLU A 90 11.66 1.46 -13.68
N GLY A 91 11.44 0.42 -14.48
CA GLY A 91 11.63 -0.95 -14.05
C GLY A 91 13.05 -1.16 -13.47
N LEU A 92 13.18 -1.97 -12.45
CA LEU A 92 14.41 -2.22 -11.72
C LEU A 92 14.92 -1.02 -10.86
N TYR A 93 14.10 0.03 -10.67
CA TYR A 93 14.39 1.03 -9.64
C TYR A 93 14.45 0.36 -8.26
N GLY A 94 13.44 -0.41 -7.91
CA GLY A 94 13.44 -1.38 -6.80
C GLY A 94 13.36 -0.78 -5.40
N ILE A 95 13.43 0.55 -5.22
CA ILE A 95 13.29 1.19 -3.91
C ILE A 95 11.80 1.27 -3.51
N ASP A 96 10.92 1.49 -4.48
CA ASP A 96 9.49 1.44 -4.35
C ASP A 96 9.01 0.08 -3.83
N GLU A 97 9.41 -0.99 -4.49
CA GLU A 97 9.14 -2.36 -4.04
C GLU A 97 9.77 -2.66 -2.66
N ALA A 98 11.00 -2.21 -2.42
CA ALA A 98 11.69 -2.44 -1.15
C ALA A 98 10.94 -1.82 0.04
N ILE A 99 10.39 -0.60 -0.12
CA ILE A 99 9.59 0.06 0.92
C ILE A 99 8.25 -0.69 1.11
N ALA A 100 7.61 -1.13 0.04
CA ALA A 100 6.39 -1.91 0.11
C ALA A 100 6.60 -3.29 0.75
N VAL A 101 7.69 -3.98 0.41
CA VAL A 101 8.08 -5.24 1.05
C VAL A 101 8.36 -5.04 2.53
N ALA A 102 8.89 -3.90 2.97
CA ALA A 102 9.07 -3.61 4.39
C ALA A 102 7.72 -3.60 5.15
N ILE A 103 6.62 -3.16 4.52
CA ILE A 103 5.26 -3.27 5.09
C ILE A 103 4.86 -4.74 5.22
N ALA A 104 4.98 -5.51 4.15
CA ALA A 104 4.63 -6.93 4.14
C ALA A 104 5.45 -7.72 5.17
N ASN A 105 6.75 -7.44 5.28
CA ASN A 105 7.66 -8.10 6.21
C ASN A 105 7.26 -7.92 7.69
N CYS A 106 6.52 -6.86 8.03
CA CYS A 106 5.96 -6.69 9.37
C CYS A 106 4.93 -7.79 9.75
N TYR A 107 4.43 -8.54 8.77
CA TYR A 107 3.38 -9.54 8.92
C TYR A 107 3.80 -10.95 8.43
N GLY A 108 5.07 -11.15 8.14
CA GLY A 108 5.67 -12.46 7.88
C GLY A 108 5.55 -12.96 6.44
N SER A 109 5.87 -14.24 6.24
CA SER A 109 6.04 -14.85 4.91
C SER A 109 4.78 -14.88 4.05
N ILE A 110 3.61 -15.04 4.67
CA ILE A 110 2.31 -14.99 3.96
C ILE A 110 2.12 -13.61 3.31
N ALA A 111 2.44 -12.53 4.03
CA ALA A 111 2.34 -11.18 3.47
C ALA A 111 3.32 -10.97 2.32
N ILE A 112 4.54 -11.46 2.42
CA ILE A 112 5.55 -11.35 1.35
C ILE A 112 5.08 -12.08 0.08
N SER A 113 4.54 -13.29 0.21
CA SER A 113 4.00 -14.05 -0.92
C SER A 113 2.79 -13.35 -1.55
N ASN A 114 1.88 -12.83 -0.74
CA ASN A 114 0.73 -12.06 -1.21
C ASN A 114 1.14 -10.76 -1.90
N PHE A 115 2.18 -10.08 -1.38
CA PHE A 115 2.72 -8.89 -2.03
C PHE A 115 3.16 -9.18 -3.47
N GLY A 116 3.98 -10.20 -3.68
CA GLY A 116 4.45 -10.57 -5.02
C GLY A 116 3.29 -10.91 -5.98
N TYR A 117 2.25 -11.56 -5.50
CA TYR A 117 1.06 -11.84 -6.30
C TYR A 117 0.30 -10.55 -6.69
N LEU A 118 0.05 -9.67 -5.72
CA LEU A 118 -0.66 -8.41 -5.94
C LEU A 118 0.13 -7.46 -6.85
N ASP A 119 1.44 -7.43 -6.69
CA ASP A 119 2.33 -6.61 -7.51
C ASP A 119 2.31 -7.03 -8.98
N ILE A 120 2.26 -8.33 -9.27
CA ILE A 120 2.13 -8.83 -10.64
C ILE A 120 0.72 -8.59 -11.19
N LYS A 121 -0.33 -8.79 -10.39
CA LYS A 121 -1.73 -8.72 -10.85
C LYS A 121 -2.29 -7.31 -10.88
N LYS A 122 -1.80 -6.41 -10.04
CA LYS A 122 -2.27 -5.01 -9.91
C LYS A 122 -3.80 -4.90 -9.92
N PRO A 123 -4.54 -5.60 -9.02
CA PRO A 123 -5.99 -5.63 -9.08
C PRO A 123 -6.64 -4.32 -8.63
N GLY A 124 -7.82 -4.01 -9.18
CA GLY A 124 -8.66 -2.90 -8.75
C GLY A 124 -7.94 -1.55 -8.76
N ILE A 125 -8.08 -0.80 -7.66
CA ILE A 125 -7.48 0.53 -7.51
C ILE A 125 -5.95 0.53 -7.68
N ILE A 126 -5.26 -0.56 -7.35
CA ILE A 126 -3.80 -0.68 -7.57
C ILE A 126 -3.48 -0.54 -9.05
N GLY A 127 -4.22 -1.23 -9.91
CA GLY A 127 -4.07 -1.13 -11.35
C GLY A 127 -4.40 0.26 -11.91
N ASP A 128 -5.36 0.96 -11.31
CA ASP A 128 -5.69 2.32 -11.69
C ASP A 128 -4.54 3.30 -11.43
N PHE A 129 -3.79 3.13 -10.35
CA PHE A 129 -2.59 3.93 -10.07
C PHE A 129 -1.38 3.51 -10.91
N ASN A 130 -1.24 2.22 -11.22
CA ASN A 130 -0.18 1.74 -12.09
C ASN A 130 -0.38 2.19 -13.56
N ASP A 131 -1.61 2.51 -13.98
CA ASP A 131 -1.92 2.97 -15.33
C ASP A 131 -1.73 4.49 -15.45
N LYS A 132 -0.58 4.90 -16.00
CA LYS A 132 -0.24 6.32 -16.20
C LYS A 132 -1.23 7.09 -17.09
N GLN A 133 -1.98 6.41 -17.96
CA GLN A 133 -2.98 7.06 -18.81
C GLN A 133 -4.23 7.49 -18.02
N LYS A 134 -4.54 6.77 -16.95
CA LYS A 134 -5.68 7.10 -16.08
C LYS A 134 -5.41 8.28 -15.14
N LYS A 135 -4.15 8.55 -14.86
CA LYS A 135 -3.70 9.60 -13.93
C LYS A 135 -2.61 10.49 -14.54
N PRO A 136 -2.91 11.19 -15.64
CA PRO A 136 -1.90 12.00 -16.33
C PRO A 136 -1.39 13.14 -15.42
N GLY A 137 -0.06 13.31 -15.39
CA GLY A 137 0.61 14.32 -14.57
C GLY A 137 0.86 13.95 -13.12
N GLU A 138 0.35 12.81 -12.67
CA GLU A 138 0.65 12.26 -11.35
C GLU A 138 1.79 11.24 -11.42
N VAL A 139 2.54 11.11 -10.31
CA VAL A 139 3.58 10.09 -10.12
C VAL A 139 3.12 9.15 -9.02
N HIS A 140 3.06 7.86 -9.33
CA HIS A 140 2.62 6.80 -8.42
C HIS A 140 3.61 5.65 -8.34
N THR A 141 4.89 5.92 -8.58
CA THR A 141 5.98 4.95 -8.54
C THR A 141 6.04 4.18 -7.22
N PHE A 142 5.70 4.85 -6.12
CA PHE A 142 5.62 4.22 -4.79
C PHE A 142 4.21 3.79 -4.42
N LEU A 143 3.19 4.58 -4.79
CA LEU A 143 1.84 4.41 -4.25
C LEU A 143 1.25 3.04 -4.58
N ASP A 144 1.31 2.58 -5.82
CA ASP A 144 0.71 1.30 -6.22
C ASP A 144 1.34 0.11 -5.49
N ASP A 145 2.66 0.12 -5.30
CA ASP A 145 3.36 -0.90 -4.51
C ASP A 145 3.05 -0.83 -3.02
N LEU A 146 2.94 0.38 -2.46
CA LEU A 146 2.52 0.57 -1.06
C LEU A 146 1.14 -0.04 -0.81
N LEU A 147 0.20 0.14 -1.76
CA LEU A 147 -1.13 -0.46 -1.66
C LEU A 147 -1.05 -1.99 -1.70
N CYS A 148 -0.19 -2.58 -2.56
CA CYS A 148 0.09 -4.01 -2.55
C CYS A 148 0.59 -4.46 -1.16
N GLY A 149 1.52 -3.73 -0.57
CA GLY A 149 2.07 -4.01 0.75
C GLY A 149 1.01 -3.98 1.86
N ILE A 150 0.14 -2.97 1.87
CA ILE A 150 -0.93 -2.83 2.86
C ILE A 150 -1.95 -3.97 2.74
N VAL A 151 -2.42 -4.26 1.53
CA VAL A 151 -3.38 -5.35 1.28
C VAL A 151 -2.78 -6.70 1.64
N ALA A 152 -1.53 -6.96 1.25
CA ALA A 152 -0.82 -8.19 1.59
C ALA A 152 -0.67 -8.38 3.11
N ALA A 153 -0.32 -7.32 3.82
CA ALA A 153 -0.21 -7.31 5.28
C ALA A 153 -1.58 -7.58 5.95
N ALA A 154 -2.65 -6.96 5.44
CA ALA A 154 -4.00 -7.17 5.96
C ALA A 154 -4.50 -8.61 5.75
N CYS A 155 -4.22 -9.19 4.58
CA CYS A 155 -4.50 -10.61 4.29
C CYS A 155 -3.77 -11.54 5.26
N SER A 156 -2.48 -11.30 5.49
CA SER A 156 -1.67 -12.10 6.41
C SER A 156 -2.16 -11.98 7.86
N ARG A 157 -2.46 -10.76 8.30
CA ARG A 157 -3.01 -10.52 9.63
C ARG A 157 -4.33 -11.26 9.83
N TYR A 158 -5.22 -11.23 8.84
CA TYR A 158 -6.48 -11.98 8.87
C TYR A 158 -6.23 -13.48 8.96
N ALA A 159 -5.35 -14.03 8.09
CA ALA A 159 -5.05 -15.46 8.09
C ALA A 159 -4.50 -15.96 9.43
N HIS A 160 -3.62 -15.22 10.08
CA HIS A 160 -3.10 -15.56 11.41
C HIS A 160 -4.17 -15.53 12.50
N ASN A 161 -5.05 -14.53 12.49
CA ASN A 161 -6.09 -14.40 13.51
C ASN A 161 -7.26 -15.38 13.30
N SER A 162 -7.41 -15.96 12.11
CA SER A 162 -8.46 -16.93 11.79
C SER A 162 -8.02 -18.38 12.03
N ALA A 163 -6.74 -18.60 12.35
CA ALA A 163 -6.19 -19.92 12.66
C ALA A 163 -6.28 -20.28 14.15
N GLU A 164 -6.76 -19.36 15.00
CA GLU A 164 -7.08 -19.57 16.43
C GLU A 164 -8.57 -19.84 16.60
#